data_452de16a72b9a4ef145b13ad0f777b3b
#
_entry.id   452de16a72b9a4ef145b13ad0f777b3b
#
_cell.length_a   1.000
_cell.length_b   1.000
_cell.length_c   1.000
_cell.angle_alpha   90.00
_cell.angle_beta   90.00
_cell.angle_gamma   90.00
#
_symmetry.space_group_name_H-M   'P 1'
#
loop_
_entity.id
_entity.type
_entity.pdbx_description
1 polymer ?
#
loop_
_entity_poly.entity_id
_entity_poly.type
_entity_poly.pdbx_seq_one_letter_code
_entity_poly.pdbx_strand_id
1 'polypeptide(L)'
;MKLNYLYRIIIFTMTLSGQMLGQTPAPVPEQSQAKPLELPNYVIEGRGQINVQSGIKQFSDKINKLTQAELDSINSLQKEQTILLPPKVLPLKIMSINKSDGFIRGGIGTYFTPNAEFGYDFGIDRYSLFANAGIDASQGHIDNSGYLRTFAKINSEYIAPEKFFIFGGSKTSTKFDLGYDKYKLYAISSAPERSAFNFDLNINSTGSYDGFDFTTGGGYQILSLGGNSAKTDNNIKAYLDLKNNWKTFIIGGRLNLDFHSLNGIGMNFMEFLLNGKFYQDNISFFGEGGFQFASGSADATLANFLFDFRAELKQDNYFSYKASIKNYMSPNNYISAYAANPYLSDSLFFDFGRNLELKVNAYYQPDEYYNLSAGLLYSLGTRTPFYSNADTSTFVIMYGNTNRVALFSEGEMLLSKSDLLIYNFQYSLWSLSGYTLPYDIPLKVNLSYNRIWYENLSSNLSLTYVSQRYADDKNIKELNSFVDLSLFIEYKVNNKLDVFIKMNNLLNQNIYIWNNYKEKDIFLSAGILFKF
;
A
#
# COMPACT_ATOMS: atom_id res chain seq x y z
N MET A 1 -12.76 -35.03 20.60
CA MET A 1 -13.96 -34.19 20.36
C MET A 1 -13.63 -32.86 19.65
N LYS A 2 -12.40 -32.34 19.79
CA LYS A 2 -11.96 -31.03 19.21
C LYS A 2 -11.70 -31.05 17.68
N LEU A 3 -11.27 -32.18 17.10
CA LEU A 3 -10.92 -32.28 15.66
C LEU A 3 -12.15 -32.24 14.72
N ASN A 4 -13.32 -32.67 15.19
CA ASN A 4 -14.55 -32.72 14.40
C ASN A 4 -15.14 -31.30 14.11
N TYR A 5 -14.80 -30.28 14.89
CA TYR A 5 -15.29 -28.91 14.66
C TYR A 5 -14.47 -28.20 13.59
N LEU A 6 -13.16 -28.43 13.54
CA LEU A 6 -12.30 -27.86 12.49
C LEU A 6 -12.71 -28.39 11.10
N TYR A 7 -13.05 -29.67 11.02
CA TYR A 7 -13.53 -30.31 9.79
C TYR A 7 -14.87 -29.73 9.32
N ARG A 8 -15.77 -29.38 10.25
CA ARG A 8 -17.07 -28.75 9.92
C ARG A 8 -16.92 -27.30 9.43
N ILE A 9 -15.94 -26.55 9.95
CA ILE A 9 -15.67 -25.18 9.51
C ILE A 9 -15.07 -25.18 8.09
N ILE A 10 -14.15 -26.11 7.79
CA ILE A 10 -13.57 -26.27 6.46
C ILE A 10 -14.64 -26.68 5.43
N ILE A 11 -15.55 -27.57 5.78
CA ILE A 11 -16.67 -27.98 4.92
C ILE A 11 -17.65 -26.80 4.71
N PHE A 12 -17.92 -26.01 5.75
CA PHE A 12 -18.83 -24.86 5.65
C PHE A 12 -18.26 -23.75 4.76
N THR A 13 -16.95 -23.49 4.81
CA THR A 13 -16.31 -22.54 3.89
C THR A 13 -16.27 -23.05 2.45
N MET A 14 -16.10 -24.36 2.23
CA MET A 14 -16.13 -24.95 0.89
C MET A 14 -17.54 -24.98 0.27
N THR A 15 -18.59 -25.13 1.07
CA THR A 15 -19.98 -25.13 0.57
C THR A 15 -20.51 -23.73 0.25
N LEU A 16 -20.03 -22.68 0.93
CA LEU A 16 -20.41 -21.31 0.58
C LEU A 16 -19.80 -20.83 -0.75
N SER A 17 -18.60 -21.31 -1.10
CA SER A 17 -17.95 -20.97 -2.36
C SER A 17 -18.60 -21.60 -3.61
N GLY A 18 -19.32 -22.71 -3.45
CA GLY A 18 -19.97 -23.43 -4.55
C GLY A 18 -21.28 -22.81 -5.06
N GLN A 19 -21.92 -21.95 -4.28
CA GLN A 19 -23.24 -21.39 -4.65
C GLN A 19 -23.18 -19.98 -5.29
N MET A 20 -22.02 -19.32 -5.30
CA MET A 20 -21.90 -17.98 -5.90
C MET A 20 -21.46 -17.95 -7.37
N LEU A 21 -21.22 -19.09 -8.00
CA LEU A 21 -20.69 -19.15 -9.38
C LEU A 21 -21.78 -19.11 -10.49
N GLY A 22 -23.03 -18.79 -10.17
CA GLY A 22 -24.15 -18.96 -11.09
C GLY A 22 -24.93 -17.70 -11.52
N GLN A 23 -24.53 -16.49 -11.13
CA GLN A 23 -25.27 -15.30 -11.54
C GLN A 23 -24.48 -14.46 -12.56
N THR A 24 -24.99 -14.42 -13.78
CA THR A 24 -24.60 -13.44 -14.80
C THR A 24 -24.94 -12.03 -14.31
N PRO A 25 -23.99 -11.08 -14.29
CA PRO A 25 -24.28 -9.71 -13.88
C PRO A 25 -25.25 -9.04 -14.85
N ALA A 26 -26.21 -8.30 -14.33
CA ALA A 26 -27.05 -7.42 -15.12
C ALA A 26 -26.19 -6.35 -15.82
N PRO A 27 -26.58 -5.88 -17.01
CA PRO A 27 -25.82 -4.85 -17.72
C PRO A 27 -25.80 -3.54 -16.91
N VAL A 28 -24.59 -3.07 -16.61
CA VAL A 28 -24.36 -1.80 -15.94
C VAL A 28 -24.57 -0.69 -16.98
N PRO A 29 -25.28 0.40 -16.67
CA PRO A 29 -25.44 1.53 -17.60
C PRO A 29 -24.07 2.20 -17.85
N GLU A 30 -23.81 2.44 -19.13
CA GLU A 30 -22.65 3.16 -19.60
C GLU A 30 -22.54 4.53 -18.95
N GLN A 31 -21.42 4.80 -18.28
CA GLN A 31 -20.80 6.13 -18.22
C GLN A 31 -19.42 6.12 -17.56
N SER A 32 -18.58 6.86 -18.13
CA SER A 32 -17.12 6.87 -18.14
C SER A 32 -16.43 7.92 -17.28
N GLN A 33 -15.17 7.77 -16.94
CA GLN A 33 -14.08 8.75 -16.97
C GLN A 33 -12.87 8.55 -16.09
N ALA A 34 -11.69 8.84 -16.59
CA ALA A 34 -10.39 8.69 -15.97
C ALA A 34 -9.90 9.85 -15.15
N LYS A 35 -9.08 9.42 -14.36
CA LYS A 35 -8.18 10.08 -13.48
C LYS A 35 -6.84 10.32 -14.18
N PRO A 36 -6.32 11.56 -14.21
CA PRO A 36 -4.88 11.71 -14.33
C PRO A 36 -4.23 10.90 -13.22
N LEU A 37 -3.23 10.12 -13.57
CA LEU A 37 -2.40 9.47 -12.59
C LEU A 37 -1.73 10.60 -11.81
N GLU A 38 -2.31 10.96 -10.67
CA GLU A 38 -1.45 11.45 -9.63
C GLU A 38 -0.56 10.25 -9.34
N LEU A 39 0.77 10.36 -9.60
CA LEU A 39 1.71 9.52 -8.85
C LEU A 39 1.08 9.36 -7.48
N PRO A 40 1.13 8.20 -6.84
CA PRO A 40 0.95 8.21 -5.43
C PRO A 40 1.98 9.23 -4.93
N ASN A 41 1.64 10.49 -5.07
CA ASN A 41 2.08 11.45 -4.13
C ASN A 41 1.57 10.74 -2.91
N TYR A 42 2.46 10.00 -2.28
CA TYR A 42 2.40 9.96 -0.86
C TYR A 42 2.54 11.44 -0.49
N VAL A 43 1.49 12.21 -0.79
CA VAL A 43 1.12 13.27 0.09
C VAL A 43 0.90 12.46 1.33
N ILE A 44 1.99 12.31 2.06
CA ILE A 44 1.90 12.08 3.46
C ILE A 44 1.15 13.33 3.90
N GLU A 45 -0.18 13.27 3.86
CA GLU A 45 -1.01 14.16 4.64
C GLU A 45 -0.73 13.75 6.08
N GLY A 46 0.56 13.83 6.41
CA GLY A 46 1.04 13.79 7.76
C GLY A 46 0.68 15.11 8.36
N ARG A 47 -0.49 15.19 8.94
CA ARG A 47 -0.74 16.11 10.01
C ARG A 47 0.09 15.67 11.19
N GLY A 48 1.41 15.86 11.09
CA GLY A 48 2.32 15.68 12.20
C GLY A 48 2.24 16.88 13.12
N GLN A 49 1.21 16.97 13.96
CA GLN A 49 1.42 17.65 15.23
C GLN A 49 2.11 16.66 16.14
N ILE A 50 3.37 16.88 16.39
CA ILE A 50 4.02 16.37 17.59
C ILE A 50 3.46 17.20 18.74
N ASN A 51 2.36 16.74 19.31
CA ASN A 51 1.91 17.26 20.59
C ASN A 51 2.80 16.59 21.65
N VAL A 52 3.99 17.12 21.84
CA VAL A 52 4.79 16.83 23.04
C VAL A 52 4.06 17.50 24.19
N GLN A 53 3.12 16.78 24.79
CA GLN A 53 2.73 17.13 26.15
C GLN A 53 4.01 17.08 26.97
N SER A 54 4.47 18.26 27.41
CA SER A 54 5.44 18.35 28.49
C SER A 54 4.77 17.77 29.73
N GLY A 55 4.87 16.45 29.84
CA GLY A 55 4.50 15.78 31.07
C GLY A 55 5.47 16.27 32.14
N ILE A 56 5.00 17.13 33.04
CA ILE A 56 5.66 17.36 34.32
C ILE A 56 5.67 16.00 34.99
N LYS A 57 6.82 15.31 34.94
CA LYS A 57 7.04 14.12 35.74
C LYS A 57 6.90 14.51 37.19
N GLN A 58 5.76 14.28 37.80
CA GLN A 58 5.67 14.18 39.23
C GLN A 58 6.45 12.93 39.63
N PHE A 59 7.61 13.12 40.19
CA PHE A 59 8.34 12.03 40.81
C PHE A 59 7.52 11.56 42.02
N SER A 60 7.04 10.32 41.93
CA SER A 60 6.50 9.66 43.12
C SER A 60 7.65 9.36 44.07
N ASP A 61 7.57 9.84 45.28
CA ASP A 61 8.58 9.64 46.33
C ASP A 61 8.71 8.19 46.83
N LYS A 62 8.02 7.26 46.19
CA LYS A 62 8.15 5.82 46.45
C LYS A 62 8.61 5.09 45.21
N ILE A 63 9.91 5.04 45.02
CA ILE A 63 10.51 4.08 44.09
C ILE A 63 10.46 2.71 44.77
N ASN A 64 9.44 1.92 44.47
CA ASN A 64 9.48 0.50 44.79
C ASN A 64 10.60 -0.11 43.91
N LYS A 65 11.68 -0.57 44.56
CA LYS A 65 12.70 -1.33 43.82
C LYS A 65 12.05 -2.60 43.31
N LEU A 66 12.10 -2.79 42.01
CA LEU A 66 11.65 -4.02 41.37
C LEU A 66 12.42 -5.21 41.95
N THR A 67 11.74 -6.29 42.19
CA THR A 67 12.36 -7.55 42.61
C THR A 67 13.18 -8.14 41.43
N GLN A 68 14.15 -8.99 41.73
CA GLN A 68 14.98 -9.63 40.70
C GLN A 68 14.11 -10.42 39.68
N ALA A 69 13.03 -11.05 40.16
CA ALA A 69 12.08 -11.76 39.28
C ALA A 69 11.32 -10.81 38.33
N GLU A 70 10.97 -9.62 38.79
CA GLU A 70 10.33 -8.60 37.92
C GLU A 70 11.32 -8.02 36.91
N LEU A 71 12.58 -7.82 37.30
CA LEU A 71 13.67 -7.40 36.41
C LEU A 71 13.95 -8.48 35.33
N ASP A 72 13.97 -9.75 35.72
CA ASP A 72 14.18 -10.85 34.81
C ASP A 72 12.99 -11.02 33.85
N SER A 73 11.76 -10.77 34.33
CA SER A 73 10.56 -10.73 33.49
C SER A 73 10.61 -9.58 32.48
N ILE A 74 11.01 -8.37 32.90
CA ILE A 74 11.16 -7.21 32.01
C ILE A 74 12.27 -7.46 30.99
N ASN A 75 13.39 -8.05 31.41
CA ASN A 75 14.49 -8.39 30.51
C ASN A 75 14.11 -9.49 29.51
N SER A 76 13.28 -10.45 29.90
CA SER A 76 12.73 -11.46 28.98
C SER A 76 11.77 -10.84 27.99
N LEU A 77 10.88 -9.96 28.43
CA LEU A 77 9.97 -9.20 27.57
C LEU A 77 10.73 -8.26 26.61
N GLN A 78 11.81 -7.62 27.09
CA GLN A 78 12.67 -6.82 26.21
C GLN A 78 13.42 -7.69 25.18
N LYS A 79 13.86 -8.89 25.55
CA LYS A 79 14.44 -9.84 24.58
C LYS A 79 13.43 -10.32 23.54
N GLU A 80 12.18 -10.52 23.92
CA GLU A 80 11.10 -10.90 23.02
C GLU A 80 10.63 -9.73 22.12
N GLN A 81 10.63 -8.50 22.65
CA GLN A 81 10.25 -7.29 21.90
C GLN A 81 11.37 -6.76 20.98
N THR A 82 12.59 -7.27 21.10
CA THR A 82 13.70 -6.88 20.22
C THR A 82 13.71 -7.65 18.89
N ILE A 83 12.61 -8.28 18.54
CA ILE A 83 12.36 -8.66 17.16
C ILE A 83 12.09 -7.36 16.43
N LEU A 84 13.10 -6.86 15.73
CA LEU A 84 12.92 -5.78 14.79
C LEU A 84 11.85 -6.20 13.79
N LEU A 85 10.62 -5.81 14.04
CA LEU A 85 9.70 -5.60 12.94
C LEU A 85 10.49 -4.77 11.92
N PRO A 86 10.37 -5.06 10.61
CA PRO A 86 10.94 -4.19 9.59
C PRO A 86 10.53 -2.78 10.02
N PRO A 87 11.45 -1.78 9.98
CA PRO A 87 11.15 -0.47 10.48
C PRO A 87 9.79 -0.13 9.91
N LYS A 88 8.80 -0.18 10.80
CA LYS A 88 7.49 0.29 10.44
C LYS A 88 7.85 1.73 10.17
N VAL A 89 7.81 2.12 8.89
CA VAL A 89 7.68 3.53 8.56
C VAL A 89 6.53 3.93 9.45
N LEU A 90 6.86 4.54 10.58
CA LEU A 90 5.83 4.96 11.52
C LEU A 90 5.00 5.87 10.65
N PRO A 91 3.75 5.49 10.30
CA PRO A 91 2.90 6.44 9.66
C PRO A 91 3.04 7.64 10.58
N LEU A 92 3.55 8.74 10.07
CA LEU A 92 3.67 10.01 10.79
C LEU A 92 2.42 10.04 11.61
N LYS A 93 2.55 9.95 12.95
CA LYS A 93 1.43 9.69 13.83
C LYS A 93 0.41 10.74 13.45
N ILE A 94 -0.55 10.32 12.60
CA ILE A 94 -1.60 11.21 12.11
C ILE A 94 -2.11 11.78 13.39
N MET A 95 -1.91 13.07 13.57
CA MET A 95 -2.27 13.73 14.80
C MET A 95 -3.62 13.22 15.17
N SER A 96 -3.73 12.69 16.38
CA SER A 96 -5.03 12.47 16.95
C SER A 96 -5.78 13.78 16.77
N ILE A 97 -6.72 13.78 15.84
CA ILE A 97 -7.67 14.88 15.67
C ILE A 97 -8.19 15.10 17.07
N ASN A 98 -7.83 16.22 17.70
CA ASN A 98 -8.14 16.49 19.10
C ASN A 98 -9.61 16.16 19.34
N LYS A 99 -9.90 14.96 19.86
CA LYS A 99 -11.25 14.47 20.25
C LYS A 99 -12.43 14.97 19.40
N SER A 100 -12.22 15.32 18.12
CA SER A 100 -13.33 15.61 17.24
C SER A 100 -13.84 14.30 16.67
N ASP A 101 -15.10 14.01 16.83
CA ASP A 101 -15.73 12.79 16.33
C ASP A 101 -15.87 12.81 14.80
N GLY A 102 -15.62 13.96 14.17
CA GLY A 102 -15.71 14.08 12.73
C GLY A 102 -15.04 15.32 12.14
N PHE A 103 -14.99 15.35 10.80
CA PHE A 103 -14.50 16.50 10.06
C PHE A 103 -15.20 16.68 8.72
N ILE A 104 -15.20 17.92 8.25
CA ILE A 104 -15.55 18.30 6.88
C ILE A 104 -14.35 19.05 6.31
N ARG A 105 -13.86 18.61 5.16
CA ARG A 105 -12.82 19.29 4.38
C ARG A 105 -13.42 19.76 3.07
N GLY A 106 -13.14 20.99 2.67
CA GLY A 106 -13.54 21.52 1.37
C GLY A 106 -12.46 22.42 0.79
N GLY A 107 -12.30 22.38 -0.51
CA GLY A 107 -11.31 23.21 -1.19
C GLY A 107 -11.64 23.42 -2.66
N ILE A 108 -10.95 24.38 -3.27
CA ILE A 108 -11.02 24.66 -4.69
C ILE A 108 -9.62 24.98 -5.21
N GLY A 109 -9.31 24.54 -6.41
CA GLY A 109 -8.02 24.79 -7.05
C GLY A 109 -8.15 25.38 -8.45
N THR A 110 -6.98 25.71 -9.03
CA THR A 110 -6.85 26.04 -10.44
C THR A 110 -7.49 24.97 -11.31
N TYR A 111 -7.81 25.30 -12.56
CA TYR A 111 -8.56 24.42 -13.48
C TYR A 111 -9.96 24.05 -12.96
N PHE A 112 -10.54 24.89 -12.12
CA PHE A 112 -11.78 24.65 -11.41
C PHE A 112 -11.81 23.20 -10.83
N THR A 113 -10.98 23.01 -9.81
CA THR A 113 -10.81 21.69 -9.15
C THR A 113 -11.44 21.73 -7.75
N PRO A 114 -12.77 21.59 -7.62
CA PRO A 114 -13.42 21.49 -6.33
C PRO A 114 -13.16 20.11 -5.72
N ASN A 115 -12.94 20.08 -4.40
CA ASN A 115 -12.89 18.86 -3.61
C ASN A 115 -13.69 19.05 -2.32
N ALA A 116 -14.31 17.98 -1.86
CA ALA A 116 -14.99 17.92 -0.58
C ALA A 116 -14.85 16.52 0.03
N GLU A 117 -14.63 16.47 1.33
CA GLU A 117 -14.51 15.22 2.08
C GLU A 117 -15.20 15.37 3.43
N PHE A 118 -15.92 14.35 3.84
CA PHE A 118 -16.50 14.18 5.16
C PHE A 118 -15.90 12.95 5.80
N GLY A 119 -15.55 13.03 7.07
CA GLY A 119 -15.09 11.89 7.87
C GLY A 119 -15.73 11.90 9.25
N TYR A 120 -16.00 10.72 9.78
CA TYR A 120 -16.56 10.55 11.12
C TYR A 120 -15.96 9.33 11.81
N ASP A 121 -15.54 9.51 13.05
CA ASP A 121 -15.01 8.46 13.93
C ASP A 121 -16.03 8.16 15.03
N PHE A 122 -16.31 6.87 15.22
CA PHE A 122 -17.28 6.39 16.17
C PHE A 122 -16.68 5.21 16.94
N GLY A 123 -16.75 5.25 18.27
CA GLY A 123 -16.28 4.18 19.14
C GLY A 123 -17.25 3.87 20.26
N ILE A 124 -17.62 2.61 20.43
CA ILE A 124 -18.39 2.11 21.56
C ILE A 124 -17.74 0.82 22.06
N ASP A 125 -17.30 0.82 23.31
CA ASP A 125 -16.76 -0.33 24.03
C ASP A 125 -15.66 -1.07 23.21
N ARG A 126 -16.03 -2.18 22.58
CA ARG A 126 -15.14 -3.06 21.82
C ARG A 126 -15.20 -2.84 20.31
N TYR A 127 -15.92 -1.85 19.87
CA TYR A 127 -16.12 -1.55 18.46
C TYR A 127 -15.69 -0.12 18.15
N SER A 128 -14.89 0.05 17.12
CA SER A 128 -14.58 1.35 16.53
C SER A 128 -14.85 1.33 15.04
N LEU A 129 -15.31 2.47 14.52
CA LEU A 129 -15.60 2.65 13.11
C LEU A 129 -15.16 4.05 12.69
N PHE A 130 -14.42 4.12 11.61
CA PHE A 130 -14.13 5.35 10.89
C PHE A 130 -14.74 5.27 9.50
N ALA A 131 -15.59 6.23 9.16
CA ALA A 131 -16.18 6.34 7.82
C ALA A 131 -15.78 7.67 7.20
N ASN A 132 -15.36 7.64 5.93
CA ASN A 132 -15.16 8.86 5.17
C ASN A 132 -15.68 8.72 3.74
N ALA A 133 -16.15 9.84 3.18
CA ALA A 133 -16.61 9.92 1.81
C ALA A 133 -16.21 11.27 1.21
N GLY A 134 -15.97 11.29 -0.09
CA GLY A 134 -15.56 12.52 -0.74
C GLY A 134 -15.75 12.54 -2.24
N ILE A 135 -15.54 13.73 -2.77
CA ILE A 135 -15.57 14.05 -4.19
C ILE A 135 -14.36 14.89 -4.54
N ASP A 136 -13.75 14.59 -5.68
CA ASP A 136 -12.69 15.38 -6.31
C ASP A 136 -13.00 15.49 -7.80
N ALA A 137 -13.03 16.72 -8.33
CA ALA A 137 -13.34 16.95 -9.72
C ALA A 137 -12.41 17.99 -10.33
N SER A 138 -12.30 18.02 -11.64
CA SER A 138 -11.53 19.03 -12.37
C SER A 138 -12.14 19.24 -13.75
N GLN A 139 -12.13 20.49 -14.23
CA GLN A 139 -12.45 20.78 -15.64
C GLN A 139 -11.29 20.37 -16.59
N GLY A 140 -10.10 20.14 -16.04
CA GLY A 140 -8.91 19.77 -16.79
C GLY A 140 -8.00 20.96 -17.09
N HIS A 141 -6.70 20.68 -17.21
CA HIS A 141 -5.65 21.68 -17.50
C HIS A 141 -5.36 21.80 -19.01
N ILE A 142 -5.79 20.82 -19.78
CA ILE A 142 -5.82 20.80 -21.24
C ILE A 142 -7.16 20.25 -21.71
N ASP A 143 -7.47 20.40 -22.99
CA ASP A 143 -8.72 19.91 -23.56
C ASP A 143 -8.95 18.45 -23.23
N ASN A 144 -10.17 18.13 -22.81
CA ASN A 144 -10.60 16.77 -22.45
C ASN A 144 -9.90 16.11 -21.24
N SER A 145 -9.04 16.82 -20.49
CA SER A 145 -8.38 16.24 -19.29
C SER A 145 -9.18 16.40 -17.99
N GLY A 146 -10.45 16.79 -18.08
CA GLY A 146 -11.35 16.87 -16.93
C GLY A 146 -11.71 15.50 -16.35
N TYR A 147 -12.00 15.47 -15.05
CA TYR A 147 -12.37 14.24 -14.34
C TYR A 147 -13.35 14.49 -13.19
N LEU A 148 -14.02 13.43 -12.78
CA LEU A 148 -14.80 13.33 -11.55
C LEU A 148 -14.40 12.05 -10.82
N ARG A 149 -14.11 12.16 -9.54
CA ARG A 149 -13.81 11.04 -8.65
C ARG A 149 -14.68 11.15 -7.41
N THR A 150 -15.29 10.05 -7.03
CA THR A 150 -16.01 9.93 -5.76
C THR A 150 -15.56 8.69 -5.02
N PHE A 151 -15.54 8.75 -3.71
CA PHE A 151 -15.17 7.60 -2.88
C PHE A 151 -15.97 7.57 -1.58
N ALA A 152 -16.13 6.37 -1.04
CA ALA A 152 -16.60 6.14 0.31
C ALA A 152 -15.77 4.99 0.91
N LYS A 153 -15.30 5.18 2.15
CA LYS A 153 -14.45 4.22 2.86
C LYS A 153 -14.96 4.02 4.27
N ILE A 154 -14.95 2.79 4.72
CA ILE A 154 -15.29 2.44 6.10
C ILE A 154 -14.18 1.52 6.62
N ASN A 155 -13.59 1.89 7.73
CA ASN A 155 -12.67 1.04 8.50
C ASN A 155 -13.32 0.76 9.85
N SER A 156 -13.42 -0.49 10.23
CA SER A 156 -13.93 -0.85 11.54
C SER A 156 -13.01 -1.86 12.23
N GLU A 157 -12.97 -1.79 13.54
CA GLU A 157 -12.28 -2.75 14.39
C GLU A 157 -13.25 -3.26 15.45
N TYR A 158 -13.22 -4.55 15.69
CA TYR A 158 -14.00 -5.21 16.72
C TYR A 158 -13.11 -6.12 17.55
N ILE A 159 -13.19 -6.03 18.86
CA ILE A 159 -12.51 -6.93 19.80
C ILE A 159 -13.54 -7.90 20.36
N ALA A 160 -13.39 -9.17 20.02
CA ALA A 160 -14.32 -10.21 20.48
C ALA A 160 -14.23 -10.41 22.01
N PRO A 161 -15.34 -10.71 22.70
CA PRO A 161 -15.32 -11.11 24.10
C PRO A 161 -14.42 -12.34 24.33
N GLU A 162 -13.75 -12.44 25.48
CA GLU A 162 -12.85 -13.56 25.81
C GLU A 162 -13.48 -14.95 25.66
N LYS A 163 -14.78 -15.08 25.88
CA LYS A 163 -15.54 -16.34 25.76
C LYS A 163 -16.16 -16.56 24.38
N PHE A 164 -15.75 -15.82 23.36
CA PHE A 164 -16.33 -15.92 22.02
C PHE A 164 -15.70 -17.07 21.23
N PHE A 165 -16.04 -18.31 21.60
CA PHE A 165 -15.60 -19.53 20.91
C PHE A 165 -14.08 -19.52 20.66
N ILE A 166 -13.62 -19.91 19.44
CA ILE A 166 -12.19 -19.90 19.06
C ILE A 166 -11.64 -18.48 18.81
N PHE A 167 -12.51 -17.48 18.69
CA PHE A 167 -12.15 -16.08 18.43
C PHE A 167 -12.13 -15.22 19.71
N GLY A 168 -12.17 -15.84 20.90
CA GLY A 168 -12.13 -15.09 22.16
C GLY A 168 -10.92 -14.16 22.25
N GLY A 169 -11.16 -12.87 22.53
CA GLY A 169 -10.13 -11.85 22.58
C GLY A 169 -9.54 -11.42 21.22
N SER A 170 -9.97 -12.01 20.10
CA SER A 170 -9.45 -11.66 18.79
C SER A 170 -9.86 -10.26 18.36
N LYS A 171 -8.98 -9.62 17.59
CA LYS A 171 -9.22 -8.33 16.94
C LYS A 171 -9.60 -8.59 15.48
N THR A 172 -10.81 -8.20 15.12
CA THR A 172 -11.28 -8.25 13.72
C THR A 172 -11.31 -6.84 13.15
N SER A 173 -10.63 -6.64 12.03
CA SER A 173 -10.67 -5.41 11.25
C SER A 173 -11.42 -5.64 9.95
N THR A 174 -12.28 -4.68 9.58
CA THR A 174 -12.99 -4.68 8.30
C THR A 174 -12.65 -3.38 7.57
N LYS A 175 -12.29 -3.49 6.30
CA LYS A 175 -12.14 -2.37 5.36
C LYS A 175 -13.15 -2.52 4.26
N PHE A 176 -13.84 -1.44 3.97
CA PHE A 176 -14.76 -1.32 2.86
C PHE A 176 -14.39 -0.05 2.11
N ASP A 177 -14.03 -0.19 0.84
CA ASP A 177 -13.70 0.91 -0.05
C ASP A 177 -14.60 0.85 -1.29
N LEU A 178 -15.22 1.98 -1.62
CA LEU A 178 -16.03 2.16 -2.80
C LEU A 178 -15.52 3.38 -3.55
N GLY A 179 -15.27 3.25 -4.83
CA GLY A 179 -14.78 4.31 -5.69
C GLY A 179 -15.51 4.37 -7.02
N TYR A 180 -15.69 5.56 -7.53
CA TYR A 180 -16.16 5.78 -8.88
C TYR A 180 -15.38 6.92 -9.51
N ASP A 181 -14.68 6.61 -10.61
CA ASP A 181 -13.92 7.56 -11.41
C ASP A 181 -14.60 7.75 -12.76
N LYS A 182 -14.55 8.97 -13.28
CA LYS A 182 -15.11 9.39 -14.55
C LYS A 182 -14.11 10.28 -15.31
N TYR A 183 -13.67 9.94 -16.61
CA TYR A 183 -12.52 10.52 -17.33
C TYR A 183 -12.51 10.31 -18.85
N LYS A 184 -11.59 10.97 -19.57
CA LYS A 184 -11.40 10.75 -21.00
C LYS A 184 -9.97 10.34 -21.30
N LEU A 185 -9.79 9.53 -22.31
CA LEU A 185 -8.47 9.18 -22.84
C LEU A 185 -7.96 10.35 -23.71
N TYR A 186 -7.53 11.43 -23.07
CA TYR A 186 -7.24 12.71 -23.71
C TYR A 186 -5.92 12.78 -24.49
N ALA A 187 -5.15 11.67 -24.55
CA ALA A 187 -3.97 11.57 -25.42
C ALA A 187 -4.30 11.65 -26.92
N ILE A 188 -5.57 11.52 -27.30
CA ILE A 188 -6.07 11.65 -28.68
C ILE A 188 -7.24 12.63 -28.73
N SER A 189 -7.43 13.28 -29.90
CA SER A 189 -8.46 14.32 -30.06
C SER A 189 -9.88 13.83 -29.90
N SER A 190 -10.17 12.56 -30.26
CA SER A 190 -11.48 11.95 -30.03
C SER A 190 -11.81 11.74 -28.56
N ALA A 191 -10.77 11.67 -27.71
CA ALA A 191 -10.85 11.59 -26.27
C ALA A 191 -12.02 10.74 -25.75
N PRO A 192 -12.04 9.41 -26.05
CA PRO A 192 -13.14 8.56 -25.62
C PRO A 192 -13.29 8.56 -24.12
N GLU A 193 -14.53 8.57 -23.70
CA GLU A 193 -14.90 8.62 -22.30
C GLU A 193 -14.78 7.23 -21.65
N ARG A 194 -14.34 7.17 -20.37
CA ARG A 194 -14.18 5.94 -19.59
C ARG A 194 -14.68 6.15 -18.15
N SER A 195 -15.24 5.10 -17.53
CA SER A 195 -15.53 5.05 -16.10
C SER A 195 -14.88 3.87 -15.43
N ALA A 196 -14.63 4.00 -14.15
CA ALA A 196 -14.20 2.91 -13.30
C ALA A 196 -15.03 2.89 -12.02
N PHE A 197 -15.67 1.77 -11.76
CA PHE A 197 -16.26 1.47 -10.47
C PHE A 197 -15.36 0.48 -9.76
N ASN A 198 -14.97 0.83 -8.54
CA ASN A 198 -14.10 0.01 -7.70
C ASN A 198 -14.82 -0.28 -6.38
N PHE A 199 -14.84 -1.55 -6.00
CA PHE A 199 -15.32 -2.03 -4.73
C PHE A 199 -14.26 -2.93 -4.10
N ASP A 200 -13.93 -2.72 -2.83
CA ASP A 200 -13.02 -3.56 -2.05
C ASP A 200 -13.60 -3.79 -0.65
N LEU A 201 -13.85 -5.05 -0.31
CA LEU A 201 -14.19 -5.49 1.03
C LEU A 201 -13.10 -6.42 1.52
N ASN A 202 -12.50 -6.11 2.66
CA ASN A 202 -11.50 -6.94 3.30
C ASN A 202 -11.81 -7.11 4.78
N ILE A 203 -11.82 -8.37 5.26
CA ILE A 203 -12.05 -8.73 6.65
C ILE A 203 -10.85 -9.54 7.12
N ASN A 204 -10.26 -9.12 8.22
CA ASN A 204 -9.10 -9.76 8.83
C ASN A 204 -9.33 -9.94 10.33
N SER A 205 -9.09 -11.15 10.84
CA SER A 205 -9.16 -11.46 12.27
C SER A 205 -7.85 -12.02 12.76
N THR A 206 -7.32 -11.45 13.84
CA THR A 206 -6.09 -11.89 14.51
C THR A 206 -6.37 -12.22 15.96
N GLY A 207 -5.82 -13.31 16.44
CA GLY A 207 -6.02 -13.74 17.82
C GLY A 207 -5.15 -14.94 18.18
N SER A 208 -5.36 -15.46 19.37
CA SER A 208 -4.67 -16.65 19.86
C SER A 208 -5.68 -17.65 20.41
N TYR A 209 -5.49 -18.93 20.13
CA TYR A 209 -6.33 -19.99 20.63
C TYR A 209 -5.50 -21.25 20.93
N ASP A 210 -5.56 -21.74 22.16
CA ASP A 210 -4.92 -22.99 22.61
C ASP A 210 -3.40 -23.04 22.28
N GLY A 211 -2.69 -21.90 22.45
CA GLY A 211 -1.25 -21.79 22.20
C GLY A 211 -0.87 -21.51 20.74
N PHE A 212 -1.84 -21.36 19.85
CA PHE A 212 -1.63 -20.95 18.46
C PHE A 212 -2.07 -19.51 18.26
N ASP A 213 -1.19 -18.72 17.68
CA ASP A 213 -1.55 -17.43 17.11
C ASP A 213 -2.12 -17.66 15.71
N PHE A 214 -3.22 -17.01 15.41
CA PHE A 214 -3.83 -17.10 14.09
C PHE A 214 -4.06 -15.71 13.48
N THR A 215 -3.95 -15.67 12.17
CA THR A 215 -4.43 -14.59 11.34
C THR A 215 -5.25 -15.21 10.22
N THR A 216 -6.52 -14.86 10.15
CA THR A 216 -7.41 -15.36 9.09
C THR A 216 -8.22 -14.23 8.52
N GLY A 217 -8.56 -14.34 7.27
CA GLY A 217 -9.36 -13.30 6.63
C GLY A 217 -9.74 -13.66 5.21
N GLY A 218 -10.41 -12.72 4.60
CA GLY A 218 -10.80 -12.80 3.21
C GLY A 218 -11.21 -11.44 2.67
N GLY A 219 -11.30 -11.36 1.37
CA GLY A 219 -11.67 -10.14 0.68
C GLY A 219 -12.42 -10.41 -0.59
N TYR A 220 -13.17 -9.43 -1.02
CA TYR A 220 -13.84 -9.41 -2.31
C TYR A 220 -13.59 -8.06 -2.97
N GLN A 221 -13.05 -8.10 -4.18
CA GLN A 221 -12.73 -6.92 -4.96
C GLN A 221 -13.43 -6.98 -6.31
N ILE A 222 -13.96 -5.83 -6.75
CA ILE A 222 -14.52 -5.66 -8.10
C ILE A 222 -13.89 -4.41 -8.70
N LEU A 223 -13.46 -4.51 -9.94
CA LEU A 223 -13.19 -3.37 -10.79
C LEU A 223 -14.05 -3.52 -12.05
N SER A 224 -14.94 -2.56 -12.29
CA SER A 224 -15.73 -2.52 -13.52
C SER A 224 -15.38 -1.27 -14.31
N LEU A 225 -14.88 -1.45 -15.51
CA LEU A 225 -14.61 -0.37 -16.46
C LEU A 225 -15.75 -0.27 -17.44
N GLY A 226 -16.30 0.94 -17.58
CA GLY A 226 -17.25 1.33 -18.61
C GLY A 226 -16.54 2.02 -19.78
N GLY A 227 -17.21 2.13 -20.91
CA GLY A 227 -16.73 2.68 -22.16
C GLY A 227 -17.07 1.78 -23.35
N ASN A 228 -16.37 1.92 -24.46
CA ASN A 228 -16.67 1.17 -25.69
C ASN A 228 -16.52 -0.36 -25.52
N SER A 229 -15.74 -0.80 -24.54
CA SER A 229 -15.55 -2.22 -24.21
C SER A 229 -15.54 -2.38 -22.70
N ALA A 230 -16.69 -2.64 -22.12
CA ALA A 230 -16.84 -2.86 -20.69
C ALA A 230 -16.02 -4.08 -20.22
N LYS A 231 -15.29 -3.94 -19.15
CA LYS A 231 -14.49 -4.99 -18.51
C LYS A 231 -14.83 -5.05 -17.02
N THR A 232 -15.00 -6.26 -16.52
CA THR A 232 -15.18 -6.49 -15.08
C THR A 232 -14.19 -7.52 -14.59
N ASP A 233 -13.43 -7.15 -13.60
CA ASP A 233 -12.51 -8.02 -12.85
C ASP A 233 -13.07 -8.24 -11.44
N ASN A 234 -13.31 -9.49 -11.09
CA ASN A 234 -13.75 -9.91 -9.78
C ASN A 234 -12.65 -10.73 -9.12
N ASN A 235 -12.39 -10.47 -7.87
CA ASN A 235 -11.39 -11.21 -7.10
C ASN A 235 -11.91 -11.57 -5.72
N ILE A 236 -11.85 -12.85 -5.37
CA ILE A 236 -12.15 -13.39 -4.03
C ILE A 236 -10.85 -13.92 -3.44
N LYS A 237 -10.50 -13.44 -2.26
CA LYS A 237 -9.32 -13.86 -1.51
C LYS A 237 -9.71 -14.49 -0.19
N ALA A 238 -8.98 -15.53 0.21
CA ALA A 238 -9.07 -16.07 1.55
C ALA A 238 -7.67 -16.50 2.02
N TYR A 239 -7.39 -16.32 3.29
CA TYR A 239 -6.11 -16.73 3.85
C TYR A 239 -6.23 -17.16 5.30
N LEU A 240 -5.29 -18.02 5.69
CA LEU A 240 -5.11 -18.51 7.05
C LEU A 240 -3.61 -18.60 7.33
N ASP A 241 -3.15 -17.96 8.38
CA ASP A 241 -1.79 -18.06 8.92
C ASP A 241 -1.90 -18.55 10.35
N LEU A 242 -1.27 -19.67 10.66
CA LEU A 242 -1.22 -20.28 11.99
C LEU A 242 0.21 -20.35 12.45
N LYS A 243 0.49 -19.92 13.69
CA LYS A 243 1.82 -19.96 14.30
C LYS A 243 1.74 -20.53 15.71
N ASN A 244 2.75 -21.29 16.07
CA ASN A 244 2.98 -21.70 17.43
C ASN A 244 4.35 -21.18 17.89
N ASN A 245 4.38 -20.56 19.06
CA ASN A 245 5.57 -19.93 19.62
C ASN A 245 6.20 -20.85 20.68
N TRP A 246 7.38 -21.38 20.38
CA TRP A 246 8.21 -22.08 21.35
C TRP A 246 9.45 -21.25 21.65
N LYS A 247 9.78 -21.08 22.90
CA LYS A 247 10.84 -20.20 23.45
C LYS A 247 11.92 -19.69 22.46
N THR A 248 12.55 -20.57 21.68
CA THR A 248 13.65 -20.26 20.77
C THR A 248 13.27 -20.29 19.29
N PHE A 249 12.10 -20.78 18.95
CA PHE A 249 11.66 -20.86 17.57
C PHE A 249 10.13 -20.73 17.44
N ILE A 250 9.72 -20.23 16.30
CA ILE A 250 8.32 -20.12 15.88
C ILE A 250 8.15 -21.04 14.69
N ILE A 251 7.12 -21.84 14.68
CA ILE A 251 6.73 -22.64 13.51
C ILE A 251 5.33 -22.26 13.12
N GLY A 252 5.09 -22.14 11.82
CA GLY A 252 3.79 -21.79 11.29
C GLY A 252 3.49 -22.40 9.94
N GLY A 253 2.25 -22.24 9.52
CA GLY A 253 1.79 -22.61 8.20
C GLY A 253 0.83 -21.56 7.66
N ARG A 254 0.87 -21.32 6.36
CA ARG A 254 0.03 -20.37 5.66
C ARG A 254 -0.66 -21.02 4.48
N LEU A 255 -1.92 -20.68 4.34
CA LEU A 255 -2.75 -20.98 3.17
C LEU A 255 -3.24 -19.65 2.60
N ASN A 256 -3.00 -19.41 1.32
CA ASN A 256 -3.58 -18.30 0.58
C ASN A 256 -4.35 -18.85 -0.62
N LEU A 257 -5.54 -18.32 -0.84
CA LEU A 257 -6.42 -18.63 -1.96
C LEU A 257 -6.82 -17.33 -2.63
N ASP A 258 -6.69 -17.26 -3.95
CA ASP A 258 -7.02 -16.09 -4.75
C ASP A 258 -7.73 -16.57 -6.02
N PHE A 259 -9.01 -16.23 -6.15
CA PHE A 259 -9.89 -16.62 -7.23
C PHE A 259 -10.28 -15.39 -8.03
N HIS A 260 -9.75 -15.29 -9.21
CA HIS A 260 -9.97 -14.21 -10.14
C HIS A 260 -10.90 -14.58 -11.27
N SER A 261 -11.72 -13.63 -11.70
CA SER A 261 -12.53 -13.74 -12.93
C SER A 261 -12.51 -12.43 -13.70
N LEU A 262 -11.79 -12.41 -14.81
CA LEU A 262 -11.77 -11.29 -15.75
C LEU A 262 -12.70 -11.58 -16.92
N ASN A 263 -13.85 -10.90 -17.00
CA ASN A 263 -14.88 -11.12 -18.01
C ASN A 263 -15.29 -12.60 -18.17
N GLY A 264 -15.38 -13.34 -17.05
CA GLY A 264 -15.73 -14.76 -17.05
C GLY A 264 -14.56 -15.72 -17.30
N ILE A 265 -13.35 -15.22 -17.58
CA ILE A 265 -12.14 -16.06 -17.65
C ILE A 265 -11.59 -16.19 -16.25
N GLY A 266 -11.67 -17.40 -15.70
CA GLY A 266 -11.18 -17.69 -14.34
C GLY A 266 -9.66 -17.78 -14.30
N MET A 267 -9.07 -17.19 -13.27
CA MET A 267 -7.64 -17.33 -12.92
C MET A 267 -7.55 -17.63 -11.44
N ASN A 268 -6.96 -18.76 -11.08
CA ASN A 268 -6.87 -19.18 -9.69
C ASN A 268 -5.41 -19.22 -9.25
N PHE A 269 -5.15 -18.76 -8.03
CA PHE A 269 -3.86 -18.85 -7.41
C PHE A 269 -4.01 -19.43 -6.00
N MET A 270 -3.23 -20.45 -5.69
CA MET A 270 -3.23 -21.12 -4.39
C MET A 270 -1.81 -21.23 -3.87
N GLU A 271 -1.65 -21.08 -2.58
CA GLU A 271 -0.35 -21.11 -1.92
C GLU A 271 -0.44 -21.85 -0.59
N PHE A 272 0.43 -22.85 -0.42
CA PHE A 272 0.59 -23.63 0.82
C PHE A 272 2.03 -23.50 1.29
N LEU A 273 2.23 -22.87 2.43
CA LEU A 273 3.55 -22.56 2.96
C LEU A 273 3.70 -23.07 4.38
N LEU A 274 4.90 -23.54 4.68
CA LEU A 274 5.39 -23.74 6.03
C LEU A 274 6.48 -22.73 6.32
N ASN A 275 6.46 -22.13 7.49
CA ASN A 275 7.45 -21.15 7.89
C ASN A 275 7.99 -21.45 9.28
N GLY A 276 9.22 -20.96 9.51
CA GLY A 276 9.87 -21.07 10.79
C GLY A 276 10.76 -19.89 11.05
N LYS A 277 10.87 -19.51 12.33
CA LYS A 277 11.81 -18.47 12.76
C LYS A 277 12.61 -18.98 13.96
N PHE A 278 13.90 -18.81 13.90
CA PHE A 278 14.84 -19.22 14.93
C PHE A 278 15.63 -18.01 15.40
N TYR A 279 15.85 -17.93 16.71
CA TYR A 279 16.58 -16.85 17.36
C TYR A 279 17.78 -17.40 18.10
N GLN A 280 18.95 -16.81 17.86
CA GLN A 280 20.16 -17.10 18.57
C GLN A 280 20.94 -15.81 18.82
N ASP A 281 20.98 -15.36 20.07
CA ASP A 281 21.65 -14.12 20.51
C ASP A 281 21.21 -12.90 19.65
N ASN A 282 22.15 -12.37 18.87
CA ASN A 282 21.94 -11.21 18.00
C ASN A 282 21.59 -11.56 16.55
N ILE A 283 21.35 -12.84 16.26
CA ILE A 283 21.01 -13.32 14.92
C ILE A 283 19.60 -13.93 14.95
N SER A 284 18.81 -13.63 13.94
CA SER A 284 17.57 -14.33 13.68
C SER A 284 17.55 -14.89 12.26
N PHE A 285 17.04 -16.10 12.12
CA PHE A 285 16.82 -16.75 10.84
C PHE A 285 15.33 -16.98 10.64
N PHE A 286 14.85 -16.64 9.46
CA PHE A 286 13.50 -16.97 9.00
C PHE A 286 13.61 -17.84 7.76
N GLY A 287 12.83 -18.90 7.70
CA GLY A 287 12.67 -19.73 6.52
C GLY A 287 11.20 -19.97 6.25
N GLU A 288 10.81 -19.82 5.00
CA GLU A 288 9.49 -20.17 4.50
C GLU A 288 9.66 -20.99 3.23
N GLY A 289 8.87 -22.05 3.07
CA GLY A 289 8.90 -22.88 1.87
C GLY A 289 7.58 -23.58 1.64
N GLY A 290 7.28 -23.85 0.37
CA GLY A 290 6.04 -24.53 0.01
C GLY A 290 5.72 -24.43 -1.47
N PHE A 291 4.47 -24.64 -1.81
CA PHE A 291 4.03 -24.74 -3.18
C PHE A 291 3.02 -23.66 -3.53
N GLN A 292 3.19 -23.12 -4.71
CA GLN A 292 2.28 -22.19 -5.36
C GLN A 292 1.73 -22.84 -6.62
N PHE A 293 0.42 -22.75 -6.82
CA PHE A 293 -0.29 -23.25 -7.99
C PHE A 293 -1.08 -22.12 -8.63
N ALA A 294 -0.99 -22.02 -9.94
CA ALA A 294 -1.70 -21.03 -10.71
C ALA A 294 -2.38 -21.70 -11.90
N SER A 295 -3.63 -21.32 -12.21
CA SER A 295 -4.38 -21.81 -13.36
C SER A 295 -5.22 -20.70 -13.96
N GLY A 296 -5.57 -20.83 -15.23
CA GLY A 296 -6.45 -19.89 -15.94
C GLY A 296 -5.74 -18.91 -16.87
N SER A 297 -4.41 -18.97 -16.99
CA SER A 297 -3.70 -18.30 -18.08
C SER A 297 -3.84 -19.12 -19.37
N ALA A 298 -3.34 -18.60 -20.48
CA ALA A 298 -3.34 -19.32 -21.77
C ALA A 298 -2.60 -20.68 -21.72
N ASP A 299 -1.74 -20.86 -20.72
CA ASP A 299 -0.99 -22.08 -20.49
C ASP A 299 -1.66 -22.94 -19.41
N ALA A 300 -1.34 -24.23 -19.41
CA ALA A 300 -1.76 -25.19 -18.40
C ALA A 300 -1.39 -24.73 -16.97
N THR A 301 -1.96 -25.39 -15.98
CA THR A 301 -1.67 -25.16 -14.57
C THR A 301 -0.16 -25.08 -14.30
N LEU A 302 0.26 -23.96 -13.73
CA LEU A 302 1.66 -23.72 -13.35
C LEU A 302 1.86 -24.08 -11.88
N ALA A 303 2.95 -24.77 -11.59
CA ALA A 303 3.40 -25.01 -10.23
C ALA A 303 4.76 -24.34 -10.00
N ASN A 304 4.97 -23.79 -8.83
CA ASN A 304 6.23 -23.20 -8.39
C ASN A 304 6.55 -23.65 -6.96
N PHE A 305 7.81 -23.96 -6.69
CA PHE A 305 8.28 -24.13 -5.32
C PHE A 305 8.73 -22.78 -4.79
N LEU A 306 7.97 -22.21 -3.85
CA LEU A 306 8.33 -20.99 -3.15
C LEU A 306 9.35 -21.31 -2.06
N PHE A 307 10.36 -20.48 -1.95
CA PHE A 307 11.18 -20.37 -0.74
C PHE A 307 11.48 -18.90 -0.45
N ASP A 308 11.63 -18.58 0.84
CA ASP A 308 12.03 -17.27 1.34
C ASP A 308 12.91 -17.49 2.57
N PHE A 309 14.21 -17.26 2.44
CA PHE A 309 15.17 -17.35 3.53
C PHE A 309 15.69 -15.97 3.86
N ARG A 310 15.65 -15.62 5.14
CA ARG A 310 16.10 -14.33 5.65
C ARG A 310 17.03 -14.56 6.84
N ALA A 311 18.13 -13.83 6.87
CA ALA A 311 19.00 -13.72 8.02
C ALA A 311 19.04 -12.26 8.46
N GLU A 312 18.96 -12.02 9.74
CA GLU A 312 19.05 -10.70 10.34
C GLU A 312 20.09 -10.74 11.45
N LEU A 313 21.10 -9.88 11.33
CA LEU A 313 22.16 -9.68 12.31
C LEU A 313 21.99 -8.32 12.98
N LYS A 314 21.83 -8.30 14.27
CA LYS A 314 21.85 -7.09 15.10
C LYS A 314 23.28 -6.91 15.62
N GLN A 315 24.07 -6.06 14.96
CA GLN A 315 25.46 -5.83 15.34
C GLN A 315 25.57 -5.21 16.74
N ASP A 316 24.75 -4.17 16.95
CA ASP A 316 24.64 -3.44 18.22
C ASP A 316 23.25 -2.81 18.35
N ASN A 317 23.09 -1.83 19.25
CA ASN A 317 21.82 -1.13 19.42
C ASN A 317 21.48 -0.17 18.27
N TYR A 318 22.43 0.16 17.41
CA TYR A 318 22.32 1.16 16.37
C TYR A 318 22.29 0.56 14.98
N PHE A 319 23.01 -0.54 14.75
CA PHE A 319 23.15 -1.16 13.44
C PHE A 319 22.53 -2.55 13.39
N SER A 320 21.76 -2.78 12.34
CA SER A 320 21.34 -4.13 11.97
C SER A 320 21.44 -4.35 10.46
N TYR A 321 21.65 -5.60 10.08
CA TYR A 321 21.78 -6.03 8.69
C TYR A 321 20.77 -7.13 8.41
N LYS A 322 20.18 -7.09 7.24
CA LYS A 322 19.25 -8.13 6.78
C LYS A 322 19.64 -8.58 5.38
N ALA A 323 19.77 -9.88 5.22
CA ALA A 323 19.97 -10.53 3.92
C ALA A 323 18.78 -11.46 3.65
N SER A 324 18.34 -11.51 2.41
CA SER A 324 17.26 -12.43 2.00
C SER A 324 17.46 -12.97 0.60
N ILE A 325 17.02 -14.20 0.40
CA ILE A 325 16.84 -14.81 -0.90
C ILE A 325 15.43 -15.36 -0.97
N LYS A 326 14.71 -15.01 -2.03
CA LYS A 326 13.31 -15.38 -2.20
C LYS A 326 13.04 -15.80 -3.64
N ASN A 327 12.38 -16.96 -3.81
CA ASN A 327 11.80 -17.39 -5.08
C ASN A 327 10.29 -17.46 -4.92
N TYR A 328 9.55 -16.77 -5.79
CA TYR A 328 8.09 -16.72 -5.70
C TYR A 328 7.44 -16.49 -7.07
N MET A 329 6.20 -16.89 -7.17
CA MET A 329 5.32 -16.55 -8.27
C MET A 329 4.29 -15.53 -7.79
N SER A 330 4.04 -14.51 -8.57
CA SER A 330 3.04 -13.48 -8.26
C SER A 330 1.93 -13.46 -9.30
N PRO A 331 0.67 -13.41 -8.88
CA PRO A 331 -0.44 -13.17 -9.78
C PRO A 331 -0.42 -11.70 -10.23
N ASN A 332 -0.68 -11.50 -11.52
CA ASN A 332 -0.94 -10.18 -12.08
C ASN A 332 -2.42 -10.12 -12.43
N ASN A 333 -3.09 -9.05 -12.03
CA ASN A 333 -4.51 -8.89 -12.26
C ASN A 333 -4.87 -7.48 -12.74
N TYR A 334 -6.08 -7.32 -13.25
CA TYR A 334 -6.52 -6.06 -13.82
C TYR A 334 -6.66 -4.97 -12.78
N ILE A 335 -7.12 -5.31 -11.57
CA ILE A 335 -7.29 -4.36 -10.47
C ILE A 335 -5.96 -3.70 -10.12
N SER A 336 -4.89 -4.49 -9.92
CA SER A 336 -3.57 -3.96 -9.61
C SER A 336 -2.95 -3.20 -10.78
N ALA A 337 -3.14 -3.68 -11.99
CA ALA A 337 -2.64 -3.04 -13.20
C ALA A 337 -3.33 -1.69 -13.45
N TYR A 338 -4.65 -1.63 -13.27
CA TYR A 338 -5.43 -0.38 -13.38
C TYR A 338 -5.02 0.64 -12.32
N ALA A 339 -4.80 0.21 -11.09
CA ALA A 339 -4.32 1.09 -10.02
C ALA A 339 -2.97 1.74 -10.35
N ALA A 340 -2.10 1.04 -11.10
CA ALA A 340 -0.83 1.57 -11.57
C ALA A 340 -0.97 2.42 -12.84
N ASN A 341 -1.85 2.02 -13.77
CA ASN A 341 -2.09 2.74 -15.03
C ASN A 341 -3.58 2.72 -15.40
N PRO A 342 -4.33 3.82 -15.25
CA PRO A 342 -5.75 3.88 -15.58
C PRO A 342 -6.04 3.92 -17.09
N TYR A 343 -5.01 4.10 -17.92
CA TYR A 343 -5.13 4.20 -19.37
C TYR A 343 -4.93 2.84 -20.07
N LEU A 344 -5.19 1.73 -19.37
CA LEU A 344 -5.06 0.39 -19.95
C LEU A 344 -6.01 0.15 -21.11
N SER A 345 -5.55 -0.63 -22.08
CA SER A 345 -6.38 -1.11 -23.19
C SER A 345 -7.46 -2.09 -22.69
N ASP A 346 -8.51 -2.23 -23.48
CA ASP A 346 -9.55 -3.21 -23.24
C ASP A 346 -9.11 -4.65 -23.60
N SER A 347 -8.03 -4.79 -24.38
CA SER A 347 -7.46 -6.08 -24.78
C SER A 347 -6.27 -6.43 -23.90
N LEU A 348 -6.53 -6.98 -22.73
CA LEU A 348 -5.49 -7.38 -21.77
C LEU A 348 -5.46 -8.89 -21.59
N PHE A 349 -4.24 -9.37 -21.46
CA PHE A 349 -3.92 -10.73 -21.11
C PHE A 349 -3.13 -10.71 -19.78
N PHE A 350 -3.48 -11.57 -18.85
CA PHE A 350 -2.77 -11.70 -17.56
C PHE A 350 -2.12 -13.05 -17.42
N ASP A 351 -0.89 -13.03 -16.92
CA ASP A 351 -0.09 -14.21 -16.68
C ASP A 351 0.61 -14.12 -15.32
N PHE A 352 1.22 -15.22 -14.90
CA PHE A 352 1.92 -15.32 -13.63
C PHE A 352 3.42 -15.12 -13.83
N GLY A 353 3.96 -14.08 -13.18
CA GLY A 353 5.40 -13.84 -13.16
C GLY A 353 6.09 -14.68 -12.09
N ARG A 354 7.30 -15.16 -12.37
CA ARG A 354 8.19 -15.79 -11.40
C ARG A 354 9.38 -14.90 -11.16
N ASN A 355 9.77 -14.77 -9.89
CA ASN A 355 10.87 -13.91 -9.49
C ASN A 355 11.80 -14.64 -8.52
N LEU A 356 13.09 -14.49 -8.75
CA LEU A 356 14.14 -14.81 -7.79
C LEU A 356 14.78 -13.51 -7.35
N GLU A 357 14.79 -13.23 -6.07
CA GLU A 357 15.32 -11.99 -5.50
C GLU A 357 16.38 -12.27 -4.45
N LEU A 358 17.47 -11.52 -4.54
CA LEU A 358 18.52 -11.40 -3.52
C LEU A 358 18.49 -9.97 -3.01
N LYS A 359 18.35 -9.77 -1.71
CA LYS A 359 18.28 -8.44 -1.11
C LYS A 359 19.17 -8.37 0.13
N VAL A 360 19.94 -7.29 0.24
CA VAL A 360 20.76 -6.99 1.42
C VAL A 360 20.47 -5.56 1.85
N ASN A 361 20.15 -5.37 3.13
CA ASN A 361 19.84 -4.08 3.74
C ASN A 361 20.72 -3.87 4.97
N ALA A 362 21.13 -2.63 5.17
CA ALA A 362 21.67 -2.11 6.43
C ALA A 362 20.69 -1.09 7.00
N TYR A 363 20.52 -1.12 8.30
CA TYR A 363 19.66 -0.19 9.05
C TYR A 363 20.53 0.50 10.11
N TYR A 364 20.33 1.79 10.26
CA TYR A 364 20.99 2.61 11.25
C TYR A 364 19.97 3.44 12.02
N GLN A 365 19.85 3.17 13.31
CA GLN A 365 18.92 3.85 14.21
C GLN A 365 19.61 4.11 15.56
N PRO A 366 20.44 5.18 15.64
CA PRO A 366 21.18 5.48 16.88
C PRO A 366 20.29 5.93 18.03
N ASP A 367 19.13 6.51 17.71
CA ASP A 367 18.15 7.03 18.65
C ASP A 367 16.77 7.16 18.00
N GLU A 368 15.84 7.83 18.63
CA GLU A 368 14.50 8.10 18.08
C GLU A 368 14.46 9.19 17.00
N TYR A 369 15.56 9.92 16.79
CA TYR A 369 15.64 11.04 15.84
C TYR A 369 16.08 10.62 14.44
N TYR A 370 16.76 9.48 14.33
CA TYR A 370 17.29 8.99 13.04
C TYR A 370 16.86 7.56 12.79
N ASN A 371 16.25 7.34 11.63
CA ASN A 371 15.94 6.01 11.13
C ASN A 371 16.34 5.95 9.65
N LEU A 372 17.48 5.32 9.37
CA LEU A 372 18.06 5.28 8.03
C LEU A 372 18.20 3.83 7.57
N SER A 373 17.93 3.58 6.31
CA SER A 373 18.22 2.30 5.69
C SER A 373 18.85 2.46 4.31
N ALA A 374 19.68 1.51 3.93
CA ALA A 374 20.22 1.41 2.60
C ALA A 374 20.37 -0.07 2.21
N GLY A 375 20.23 -0.38 0.92
CA GLY A 375 20.31 -1.76 0.49
C GLY A 375 20.53 -1.93 -1.01
N LEU A 376 20.83 -3.18 -1.35
CA LEU A 376 21.01 -3.67 -2.70
C LEU A 376 19.97 -4.75 -2.97
N LEU A 377 19.44 -4.75 -4.18
CA LEU A 377 18.55 -5.77 -4.70
C LEU A 377 19.11 -6.27 -6.04
N TYR A 378 19.15 -7.57 -6.19
CA TYR A 378 19.30 -8.25 -7.47
C TYR A 378 18.09 -9.14 -7.70
N SER A 379 17.46 -9.07 -8.87
CA SER A 379 16.36 -9.98 -9.19
C SER A 379 16.42 -10.49 -10.62
N LEU A 380 15.98 -11.72 -10.77
CA LEU A 380 15.73 -12.40 -12.04
C LEU A 380 14.23 -12.65 -12.16
N GLY A 381 13.61 -12.12 -13.21
CA GLY A 381 12.20 -12.30 -13.47
C GLY A 381 11.97 -13.10 -14.74
N THR A 382 11.08 -14.07 -14.69
CA THR A 382 10.51 -14.72 -15.88
C THR A 382 9.05 -14.32 -15.99
N ARG A 383 8.62 -13.91 -17.18
CA ARG A 383 7.28 -13.36 -17.40
C ARG A 383 6.98 -12.15 -16.51
N THR A 384 7.96 -11.28 -16.31
CA THR A 384 7.77 -10.01 -15.61
C THR A 384 6.83 -9.13 -16.41
N PRO A 385 5.74 -8.62 -15.82
CA PRO A 385 4.84 -7.70 -16.51
C PRO A 385 5.48 -6.33 -16.68
N PHE A 386 5.26 -5.70 -17.84
CA PHE A 386 5.63 -4.31 -18.10
C PHE A 386 4.61 -3.67 -19.03
N TYR A 387 4.53 -2.34 -18.97
CA TYR A 387 3.61 -1.58 -19.80
C TYR A 387 4.25 -1.28 -21.16
N SER A 388 3.45 -1.40 -22.21
CA SER A 388 3.80 -0.96 -23.55
C SER A 388 2.61 -0.21 -24.16
N ASN A 389 2.86 0.66 -25.13
CA ASN A 389 1.78 1.34 -25.82
C ASN A 389 1.01 0.34 -26.69
N ALA A 390 -0.31 0.24 -26.52
CA ALA A 390 -1.17 -0.48 -27.47
C ALA A 390 -1.45 0.38 -28.70
N ASP A 391 -1.72 1.65 -28.46
CA ASP A 391 -1.94 2.71 -29.44
C ASP A 391 -1.48 4.07 -28.87
N THR A 392 -1.92 5.18 -29.45
CA THR A 392 -1.57 6.55 -28.98
C THR A 392 -2.16 6.89 -27.62
N SER A 393 -3.22 6.20 -27.19
CA SER A 393 -4.01 6.56 -25.99
C SER A 393 -4.14 5.45 -24.95
N THR A 394 -3.78 4.22 -25.30
CA THR A 394 -3.94 3.09 -24.39
C THR A 394 -2.67 2.26 -24.25
N PHE A 395 -2.60 1.52 -23.16
CA PHE A 395 -1.46 0.69 -22.78
C PHE A 395 -1.87 -0.76 -22.61
N VAL A 396 -0.98 -1.67 -22.97
CA VAL A 396 -1.10 -3.11 -22.72
C VAL A 396 -0.04 -3.56 -21.74
N ILE A 397 -0.30 -4.68 -21.10
CA ILE A 397 0.69 -5.39 -20.30
C ILE A 397 1.34 -6.44 -21.17
N MET A 398 2.64 -6.34 -21.31
CA MET A 398 3.51 -7.31 -21.95
C MET A 398 4.28 -8.09 -20.90
N TYR A 399 4.81 -9.25 -21.27
CA TYR A 399 5.56 -10.12 -20.38
C TYR A 399 6.91 -10.46 -20.98
N GLY A 400 7.95 -10.38 -20.16
CA GLY A 400 9.32 -10.67 -20.61
C GLY A 400 10.23 -11.18 -19.51
N ASN A 401 11.37 -11.71 -19.91
CA ASN A 401 12.41 -12.12 -18.96
C ASN A 401 13.27 -10.92 -18.64
N THR A 402 13.45 -10.66 -17.36
CA THR A 402 14.13 -9.45 -16.88
C THR A 402 15.22 -9.75 -15.88
N ASN A 403 16.23 -8.87 -15.87
CA ASN A 403 17.23 -8.76 -14.81
C ASN A 403 17.09 -7.38 -14.18
N ARG A 404 17.25 -7.30 -12.87
CA ARG A 404 17.25 -6.04 -12.13
C ARG A 404 18.40 -5.97 -11.16
N VAL A 405 19.07 -4.82 -11.14
CA VAL A 405 19.96 -4.40 -10.05
C VAL A 405 19.41 -3.10 -9.51
N ALA A 406 19.24 -2.99 -8.20
CA ALA A 406 18.78 -1.75 -7.59
C ALA A 406 19.58 -1.42 -6.32
N LEU A 407 19.90 -0.15 -6.18
CA LEU A 407 20.40 0.49 -4.96
C LEU A 407 19.27 1.36 -4.42
N PHE A 408 18.96 1.23 -3.15
CA PHE A 408 17.93 2.07 -2.51
C PHE A 408 18.42 2.52 -1.14
N SER A 409 17.93 3.69 -0.76
CA SER A 409 18.14 4.25 0.58
C SER A 409 16.91 5.07 0.96
N GLU A 410 16.50 4.94 2.20
CA GLU A 410 15.39 5.70 2.74
C GLU A 410 15.70 6.10 4.18
N GLY A 411 15.12 7.20 4.63
CA GLY A 411 15.31 7.60 6.00
C GLY A 411 14.42 8.74 6.43
N GLU A 412 14.29 8.79 7.74
CA GLU A 412 13.63 9.84 8.49
C GLU A 412 14.63 10.45 9.47
N MET A 413 14.72 11.75 9.49
CA MET A 413 15.62 12.52 10.34
C MET A 413 14.86 13.65 11.01
N LEU A 414 14.67 13.55 12.32
CA LEU A 414 14.13 14.63 13.14
C LEU A 414 15.27 15.60 13.46
N LEU A 415 15.46 16.61 12.60
CA LEU A 415 16.56 17.57 12.71
C LEU A 415 16.41 18.49 13.92
N SER A 416 15.17 18.75 14.33
CA SER A 416 14.81 19.47 15.57
C SER A 416 13.41 19.00 16.00
N LYS A 417 12.93 19.49 17.16
CA LYS A 417 11.55 19.24 17.60
C LYS A 417 10.47 19.71 16.61
N SER A 418 10.84 20.58 15.68
CA SER A 418 9.93 21.19 14.70
C SER A 418 10.26 20.83 13.26
N ASP A 419 11.36 20.11 13.01
CA ASP A 419 11.88 19.89 11.66
C ASP A 419 12.09 18.40 11.40
N LEU A 420 11.34 17.84 10.47
CA LEU A 420 11.44 16.44 10.03
C LEU A 420 11.80 16.40 8.55
N LEU A 421 12.90 15.72 8.23
CA LEU A 421 13.31 15.42 6.86
C LEU A 421 13.08 13.93 6.58
N ILE A 422 12.38 13.65 5.49
CA ILE A 422 12.15 12.30 4.98
C ILE A 422 12.76 12.23 3.59
N TYR A 423 13.51 11.18 3.31
CA TYR A 423 14.02 10.95 1.97
C TYR A 423 13.83 9.51 1.52
N ASN A 424 13.69 9.34 0.21
CA ASN A 424 13.72 8.05 -0.46
C ASN A 424 14.52 8.22 -1.75
N PHE A 425 15.54 7.39 -1.90
CA PHE A 425 16.40 7.31 -3.05
C PHE A 425 16.33 5.91 -3.64
N GLN A 426 16.12 5.79 -4.93
CA GLN A 426 16.15 4.54 -5.66
C GLN A 426 16.90 4.72 -6.97
N TYR A 427 17.93 3.91 -7.16
CA TYR A 427 18.58 3.74 -8.44
C TYR A 427 18.37 2.28 -8.89
N SER A 428 17.78 2.07 -10.05
CA SER A 428 17.36 0.75 -10.51
C SER A 428 17.65 0.59 -11.99
N LEU A 429 18.31 -0.49 -12.35
CA LEU A 429 18.58 -0.85 -13.73
C LEU A 429 17.83 -2.16 -14.03
N TRP A 430 16.82 -2.06 -14.86
CA TRP A 430 16.10 -3.20 -15.41
C TRP A 430 16.56 -3.46 -16.84
N SER A 431 16.83 -4.71 -17.14
CA SER A 431 17.11 -5.16 -18.50
C SER A 431 16.05 -6.15 -18.98
N LEU A 432 15.51 -5.91 -20.17
CA LEU A 432 14.59 -6.76 -20.90
C LEU A 432 15.25 -7.13 -22.23
N SER A 433 15.79 -8.33 -22.35
CA SER A 433 16.44 -8.81 -23.60
C SER A 433 17.50 -7.84 -24.16
N GLY A 434 18.26 -7.16 -23.29
CA GLY A 434 19.30 -6.19 -23.68
C GLY A 434 18.85 -4.73 -23.74
N TYR A 435 17.55 -4.44 -23.63
CA TYR A 435 16.98 -3.09 -23.56
C TYR A 435 16.56 -2.74 -22.14
N THR A 436 16.41 -1.46 -21.84
CA THR A 436 15.83 -1.00 -20.57
C THR A 436 14.33 -1.27 -20.57
N LEU A 437 13.80 -1.72 -19.44
CA LEU A 437 12.37 -1.99 -19.29
C LEU A 437 11.56 -0.70 -19.52
N PRO A 438 10.52 -0.72 -20.37
CA PRO A 438 9.66 0.45 -20.58
C PRO A 438 8.99 0.93 -19.30
N TYR A 439 8.88 2.26 -19.16
CA TYR A 439 8.32 2.96 -17.99
C TYR A 439 9.03 2.70 -16.67
N ASP A 440 10.12 1.92 -16.66
CA ASP A 440 10.99 1.86 -15.48
C ASP A 440 11.68 3.19 -15.26
N ILE A 441 11.86 3.55 -14.00
CA ILE A 441 12.51 4.80 -13.59
C ILE A 441 13.91 4.45 -13.07
N PRO A 442 14.98 4.70 -13.88
CA PRO A 442 16.34 4.39 -13.48
C PRO A 442 16.76 5.10 -12.19
N LEU A 443 16.39 6.36 -12.02
CA LEU A 443 16.70 7.12 -10.80
C LEU A 443 15.46 7.88 -10.33
N LYS A 444 15.07 7.61 -9.09
CA LYS A 444 14.02 8.37 -8.39
C LYS A 444 14.52 8.86 -7.05
N VAL A 445 14.29 10.14 -6.78
CA VAL A 445 14.60 10.76 -5.49
C VAL A 445 13.36 11.49 -5.01
N ASN A 446 12.94 11.20 -3.78
CA ASN A 446 11.89 11.94 -3.10
C ASN A 446 12.49 12.54 -1.82
N LEU A 447 12.27 13.83 -1.62
CA LEU A 447 12.63 14.55 -0.41
C LEU A 447 11.37 15.22 0.13
N SER A 448 11.13 15.16 1.41
CA SER A 448 10.01 15.82 2.08
C SER A 448 10.52 16.47 3.35
N TYR A 449 10.39 17.77 3.44
CA TYR A 449 10.77 18.56 4.60
C TYR A 449 9.52 19.12 5.26
N ASN A 450 9.25 18.69 6.49
CA ASN A 450 8.12 19.13 7.30
C ASN A 450 8.64 20.08 8.38
N ARG A 451 8.01 21.23 8.52
CA ARG A 451 8.34 22.21 9.54
C ARG A 451 7.11 22.74 10.27
N ILE A 452 7.19 22.77 11.58
CA ILE A 452 6.26 23.49 12.45
C ILE A 452 6.90 24.84 12.79
N TRP A 453 6.38 25.93 12.21
CA TRP A 453 6.89 27.26 12.42
C TRP A 453 6.46 27.85 13.76
N TYR A 454 5.19 27.63 14.09
CA TYR A 454 4.53 28.01 15.34
C TYR A 454 3.53 26.91 15.71
N GLU A 455 2.96 26.95 16.91
CA GLU A 455 1.98 25.95 17.36
C GLU A 455 0.80 25.76 16.37
N ASN A 456 0.50 26.78 15.59
CA ASN A 456 -0.64 26.81 14.68
C ASN A 456 -0.26 26.89 13.18
N LEU A 457 1.03 26.95 12.82
CA LEU A 457 1.48 27.02 11.41
C LEU A 457 2.44 25.90 11.09
N SER A 458 2.11 25.08 10.12
CA SER A 458 2.98 24.01 9.59
C SER A 458 3.13 24.11 8.08
N SER A 459 4.23 23.60 7.58
CA SER A 459 4.46 23.45 6.15
C SER A 459 5.15 22.14 5.82
N ASN A 460 4.86 21.61 4.63
CA ASN A 460 5.54 20.51 4.00
C ASN A 460 6.04 20.95 2.62
N LEU A 461 7.34 20.84 2.40
CA LEU A 461 7.98 21.06 1.10
C LEU A 461 8.43 19.70 0.57
N SER A 462 7.94 19.29 -0.59
CA SER A 462 8.26 18.02 -1.21
C SER A 462 8.93 18.23 -2.56
N LEU A 463 9.99 17.48 -2.84
CA LEU A 463 10.68 17.44 -4.11
C LEU A 463 10.72 15.98 -4.60
N THR A 464 10.26 15.76 -5.82
CA THR A 464 10.37 14.47 -6.51
C THR A 464 11.18 14.67 -7.78
N TYR A 465 12.32 13.99 -7.89
CA TYR A 465 13.08 13.88 -9.14
C TYR A 465 12.84 12.51 -9.77
N VAL A 466 12.58 12.50 -11.05
CA VAL A 466 12.45 11.30 -11.88
C VAL A 466 13.36 11.46 -13.10
N SER A 467 14.26 10.51 -13.29
CA SER A 467 15.16 10.51 -14.44
C SER A 467 14.43 10.19 -15.74
N GLN A 468 15.11 10.48 -16.85
CA GLN A 468 14.71 10.03 -18.19
C GLN A 468 14.47 8.52 -18.21
N ARG A 469 13.47 8.08 -18.98
CA ARG A 469 13.08 6.69 -19.17
C ARG A 469 12.49 6.48 -20.55
N TYR A 470 12.30 5.21 -20.94
CA TYR A 470 11.75 4.85 -22.22
C TYR A 470 10.27 4.46 -22.11
N ALA A 471 9.50 4.78 -23.16
CA ALA A 471 8.07 4.46 -23.27
C ALA A 471 7.79 3.22 -24.16
N ASP A 472 8.80 2.63 -24.77
CA ASP A 472 8.68 1.49 -25.65
C ASP A 472 9.77 0.44 -25.38
N ASP A 473 9.54 -0.78 -25.81
CA ASP A 473 10.38 -1.96 -25.61
C ASP A 473 11.70 -1.94 -26.41
N LYS A 474 11.83 -1.05 -27.40
CA LYS A 474 13.04 -0.88 -28.23
C LYS A 474 13.89 0.32 -27.79
N ASN A 475 13.46 1.02 -26.76
CA ASN A 475 14.11 2.22 -26.24
C ASN A 475 14.30 3.35 -27.29
N ILE A 476 13.33 3.51 -28.19
CA ILE A 476 13.34 4.56 -29.21
C ILE A 476 12.65 5.82 -28.69
N LYS A 477 11.53 5.66 -27.97
CA LYS A 477 10.74 6.77 -27.48
C LYS A 477 11.10 7.10 -26.03
N GLU A 478 11.63 8.29 -25.83
CA GLU A 478 12.07 8.78 -24.51
C GLU A 478 10.99 9.63 -23.84
N LEU A 479 10.88 9.50 -22.53
CA LEU A 479 10.18 10.41 -21.65
C LEU A 479 11.22 11.19 -20.84
N ASN A 480 11.17 12.51 -20.92
CA ASN A 480 12.13 13.40 -20.28
C ASN A 480 12.12 13.24 -18.75
N SER A 481 13.27 13.52 -18.14
CA SER A 481 13.38 13.70 -16.70
C SER A 481 12.60 14.94 -16.26
N PHE A 482 12.16 14.94 -14.99
CA PHE A 482 11.51 16.09 -14.39
C PHE A 482 11.80 16.21 -12.90
N VAL A 483 11.58 17.41 -12.38
CA VAL A 483 11.53 17.71 -10.94
C VAL A 483 10.16 18.27 -10.62
N ASP A 484 9.40 17.60 -9.78
CA ASP A 484 8.17 18.13 -9.21
C ASP A 484 8.47 18.71 -7.81
N LEU A 485 8.24 19.99 -7.64
CA LEU A 485 8.36 20.71 -6.38
C LEU A 485 6.96 21.09 -5.92
N SER A 486 6.59 20.63 -4.73
CA SER A 486 5.26 20.83 -4.15
C SER A 486 5.38 21.45 -2.75
N LEU A 487 4.42 22.30 -2.39
CA LEU A 487 4.35 22.98 -1.09
C LEU A 487 2.93 22.85 -0.52
N PHE A 488 2.84 22.43 0.72
CA PHE A 488 1.60 22.44 1.50
C PHE A 488 1.81 23.31 2.74
N ILE A 489 0.87 24.20 3.01
CA ILE A 489 0.86 25.05 4.21
C ILE A 489 -0.49 24.90 4.89
N GLU A 490 -0.47 24.67 6.20
CA GLU A 490 -1.66 24.58 7.02
C GLU A 490 -1.57 25.54 8.21
N TYR A 491 -2.64 26.30 8.43
CA TYR A 491 -2.77 27.23 9.54
C TYR A 491 -4.01 26.86 10.36
N LYS A 492 -3.82 26.56 11.64
CA LYS A 492 -4.87 26.30 12.61
C LYS A 492 -5.44 27.61 13.12
N VAL A 493 -6.62 27.98 12.67
CA VAL A 493 -7.30 29.17 13.14
C VAL A 493 -7.75 29.02 14.61
N ASN A 494 -8.25 27.82 14.94
CA ASN A 494 -8.62 27.39 16.29
C ASN A 494 -8.68 25.85 16.36
N ASN A 495 -9.14 25.28 17.47
CA ASN A 495 -9.20 23.85 17.67
C ASN A 495 -10.16 23.11 16.69
N LYS A 496 -11.06 23.84 16.02
CA LYS A 496 -12.06 23.27 15.12
C LYS A 496 -11.86 23.64 13.66
N LEU A 497 -11.08 24.65 13.35
CA LEU A 497 -10.94 25.19 12.00
C LEU A 497 -9.48 25.32 11.61
N ASP A 498 -9.09 24.63 10.55
CA ASP A 498 -7.81 24.81 9.87
C ASP A 498 -8.09 25.37 8.45
N VAL A 499 -7.16 26.17 7.96
CA VAL A 499 -7.10 26.61 6.56
C VAL A 499 -5.84 26.08 5.93
N PHE A 500 -5.89 25.72 4.65
CA PHE A 500 -4.71 25.20 3.98
C PHE A 500 -4.57 25.74 2.56
N ILE A 501 -3.32 25.73 2.10
CA ILE A 501 -2.93 26.01 0.71
C ILE A 501 -2.06 24.85 0.25
N LYS A 502 -2.34 24.32 -0.95
CA LYS A 502 -1.56 23.28 -1.62
C LYS A 502 -1.11 23.79 -2.98
N MET A 503 0.17 23.61 -3.28
CA MET A 503 0.79 23.98 -4.55
C MET A 503 1.59 22.80 -5.08
N ASN A 504 1.37 22.40 -6.33
CA ASN A 504 2.10 21.30 -6.98
C ASN A 504 2.73 21.82 -8.27
N ASN A 505 3.78 21.15 -8.73
CA ASN A 505 4.53 21.49 -9.93
C ASN A 505 4.94 22.99 -9.97
N LEU A 506 5.48 23.49 -8.84
CA LEU A 506 5.89 24.89 -8.68
C LEU A 506 6.93 25.33 -9.72
N LEU A 507 7.69 24.39 -10.27
CA LEU A 507 8.69 24.66 -11.32
C LEU A 507 8.08 24.71 -12.72
N ASN A 508 6.76 24.49 -12.85
CA ASN A 508 6.01 24.50 -14.11
C ASN A 508 6.61 23.59 -15.19
N GLN A 509 7.06 22.43 -14.81
CA GLN A 509 7.64 21.48 -15.76
C GLN A 509 6.56 20.73 -16.53
N ASN A 510 6.84 20.37 -17.77
CA ASN A 510 6.01 19.46 -18.54
C ASN A 510 6.24 18.02 -18.06
N ILE A 511 5.37 17.53 -17.22
CA ILE A 511 5.47 16.20 -16.61
C ILE A 511 4.64 15.21 -17.42
N TYR A 512 5.26 14.13 -17.86
CA TYR A 512 4.61 12.99 -18.52
C TYR A 512 4.93 11.71 -17.74
N ILE A 513 3.96 11.17 -17.03
CA ILE A 513 4.10 9.87 -16.40
C ILE A 513 3.93 8.78 -17.44
N TRP A 514 2.87 8.90 -18.20
CA TRP A 514 2.52 8.05 -19.32
C TRP A 514 2.66 8.81 -20.64
N ASN A 515 3.09 8.12 -21.65
CA ASN A 515 3.28 8.73 -22.96
C ASN A 515 1.98 9.39 -23.45
N ASN A 516 2.09 10.65 -23.93
CA ASN A 516 1.01 11.52 -24.38
C ASN A 516 0.03 11.99 -23.29
N TYR A 517 0.22 11.61 -22.02
CA TYR A 517 -0.59 12.07 -20.90
C TYR A 517 0.21 13.10 -20.09
N LYS A 518 -0.03 14.38 -20.37
CA LYS A 518 0.59 15.48 -19.63
C LYS A 518 -0.11 15.66 -18.29
N GLU A 519 0.67 15.76 -17.23
CA GLU A 519 0.18 16.14 -15.91
C GLU A 519 -0.12 17.63 -15.83
N LYS A 520 -0.81 18.05 -14.75
CA LYS A 520 -1.15 19.45 -14.52
C LYS A 520 0.12 20.31 -14.47
N ASP A 521 0.06 21.48 -15.10
CA ASP A 521 1.03 22.56 -14.91
C ASP A 521 1.00 23.05 -13.45
N ILE A 522 1.43 24.25 -13.13
CA ILE A 522 1.33 24.78 -11.77
C ILE A 522 -0.12 24.63 -11.27
N PHE A 523 -0.27 23.88 -10.19
CA PHE A 523 -1.55 23.67 -9.54
C PHE A 523 -1.56 24.35 -8.17
N LEU A 524 -2.50 25.24 -7.95
CA LEU A 524 -2.75 25.91 -6.68
C LEU A 524 -4.15 25.56 -6.20
N SER A 525 -4.29 25.16 -4.95
CA SER A 525 -5.58 24.99 -4.29
C SER A 525 -5.56 25.56 -2.87
N ALA A 526 -6.72 26.01 -2.42
CA ALA A 526 -6.93 26.46 -1.05
C ALA A 526 -8.22 25.84 -0.50
N GLY A 527 -8.28 25.64 0.80
CA GLY A 527 -9.44 25.05 1.42
C GLY A 527 -9.45 25.19 2.93
N ILE A 528 -10.49 24.62 3.50
CA ILE A 528 -10.75 24.60 4.94
C ILE A 528 -10.98 23.18 5.42
N LEU A 529 -10.63 22.95 6.67
CA LEU A 529 -10.96 21.76 7.41
C LEU A 529 -11.68 22.16 8.70
N PHE A 530 -12.90 21.71 8.84
CA PHE A 530 -13.71 21.91 10.04
C PHE A 530 -13.83 20.60 10.82
N LYS A 531 -13.55 20.64 12.12
CA LYS A 531 -13.59 19.51 13.06
C LYS A 531 -14.73 19.72 14.04
N PHE A 532 -15.52 18.69 14.34
CA PHE A 532 -16.68 18.80 15.23
C PHE A 532 -16.82 17.58 16.14
#